data_b0637cec04722ad7ed9bfe6ad391d5a6
#
_entry.id   b0637cec04722ad7ed9bfe6ad391d5a6
#
_cell.length_a   1.000
_cell.length_b   1.000
_cell.length_c   1.000
_cell.angle_alpha   90.00
_cell.angle_beta   90.00
_cell.angle_gamma   90.00
#
_symmetry.space_group_name_H-M   'P 1'
#
loop_
_entity.id
_entity.type
_entity.pdbx_description
1 polymer ?
#
loop_
_entity_poly.entity_id
_entity_poly.type
_entity_poly.pdbx_seq_one_letter_code
_entity_poly.pdbx_strand_id
1 'polypeptide(L)'
;LTDPIFFKRASPSQLIGPKRRTPPALSIRQLPQIDFIVISHNHYDHLDYHSIRQLLARFPNIVIMVPMGLKRALLKWGAKHVVELDWWDCVTVDGLCFSATPARHWSNRSLFNVNKSLWCGWVVQSNIDNQKQLKTLYFMGDTCYSPELKEIAKRFPSIDLALIPIGAYAPRWYMQSQHIAPKQAVQLYDELNCHCAIAIHWGAFELADEPLDEPAQLLNAYKGNRSFHLIKIGGSQAINRIDSEVE
;
A
#
# COMPACT_ATOMS: atom_id res chain seq x y z
N LEU A 1 5.83 7.70 2.11
CA LEU A 1 4.55 7.26 2.67
C LEU A 1 3.75 6.48 1.63
N THR A 2 3.00 5.47 2.05
CA THR A 2 2.09 4.67 1.22
C THR A 2 0.66 4.99 1.62
N ASP A 3 -0.22 5.32 0.67
CA ASP A 3 -1.66 5.60 0.85
C ASP A 3 -1.99 6.35 2.16
N PRO A 4 -1.46 7.56 2.37
CA PRO A 4 -1.54 8.22 3.68
C PRO A 4 -2.96 8.71 3.97
N ILE A 5 -3.60 8.12 5.00
CA ILE A 5 -4.88 8.55 5.54
C ILE A 5 -4.76 8.84 7.03
N PHE A 6 -4.95 10.11 7.44
CA PHE A 6 -4.86 10.59 8.82
C PHE A 6 -6.19 11.01 9.43
N PHE A 7 -7.22 11.17 8.60
CA PHE A 7 -8.53 11.66 9.03
C PHE A 7 -9.45 10.57 9.57
N LYS A 8 -10.56 11.02 10.17
CA LYS A 8 -11.45 10.16 10.96
C LYS A 8 -12.31 9.23 10.12
N ARG A 9 -12.52 9.53 8.84
CA ARG A 9 -13.41 8.75 7.99
C ARG A 9 -12.80 8.52 6.61
N ALA A 10 -12.95 7.30 6.11
CA ALA A 10 -12.69 6.93 4.73
C ALA A 10 -13.90 7.32 3.86
N SER A 11 -14.07 8.62 3.61
CA SER A 11 -15.28 9.17 3.00
C SER A 11 -15.03 10.56 2.42
N PRO A 12 -15.82 11.01 1.43
CA PRO A 12 -15.78 12.42 0.98
C PRO A 12 -16.20 13.41 2.07
N SER A 13 -16.93 12.94 3.09
CA SER A 13 -17.38 13.73 4.21
C SER A 13 -16.81 13.21 5.53
N GLN A 14 -16.42 14.11 6.42
CA GLN A 14 -15.99 13.71 7.78
C GLN A 14 -17.17 13.54 8.76
N LEU A 15 -18.43 13.65 8.29
CA LEU A 15 -19.64 13.45 9.08
C LEU A 15 -20.24 12.04 8.91
N ILE A 16 -20.16 11.46 7.70
CA ILE A 16 -20.76 10.17 7.36
C ILE A 16 -19.70 9.26 6.70
N GLY A 17 -19.99 7.96 6.60
CA GLY A 17 -19.13 6.92 6.00
C GLY A 17 -18.26 6.19 7.02
N PRO A 18 -17.42 5.23 6.60
CA PRO A 18 -16.62 4.38 7.47
C PRO A 18 -15.76 5.20 8.43
N LYS A 19 -15.93 4.98 9.73
CA LYS A 19 -15.20 5.69 10.76
C LYS A 19 -13.95 4.91 11.17
N ARG A 20 -12.86 5.62 11.33
CA ARG A 20 -11.63 5.06 11.88
C ARG A 20 -11.85 4.58 13.31
N ARG A 21 -11.42 3.35 13.60
CA ARG A 21 -11.50 2.74 14.94
C ARG A 21 -10.21 2.93 15.71
N THR A 22 -9.06 2.78 15.08
CA THR A 22 -7.76 2.99 15.70
C THR A 22 -7.15 4.29 15.19
N PRO A 23 -6.78 5.25 16.08
CA PRO A 23 -6.15 6.50 15.68
C PRO A 23 -4.85 6.27 14.89
N PRO A 24 -4.45 7.21 14.00
CA PRO A 24 -3.11 7.18 13.41
C PRO A 24 -2.05 7.23 14.51
N ALA A 25 -0.97 6.47 14.34
CA ALA A 25 0.12 6.42 15.31
C ALA A 25 0.81 7.77 15.53
N LEU A 26 0.95 8.53 14.45
CA LEU A 26 1.52 9.87 14.44
C LEU A 26 0.55 10.84 13.80
N SER A 27 0.54 12.06 14.28
CA SER A 27 -0.06 13.17 13.54
C SER A 27 0.86 13.62 12.42
N ILE A 28 0.32 14.30 11.41
CA ILE A 28 1.13 14.85 10.30
C ILE A 28 2.23 15.78 10.84
N ARG A 29 2.01 16.46 11.97
CA ARG A 29 3.00 17.33 12.61
C ARG A 29 4.20 16.58 13.20
N GLN A 30 4.03 15.33 13.58
CA GLN A 30 5.09 14.48 14.16
C GLN A 30 5.88 13.70 13.11
N LEU A 31 5.44 13.70 11.85
CA LEU A 31 6.16 13.01 10.78
C LEU A 31 7.57 13.62 10.59
N PRO A 32 8.58 12.80 10.31
CA PRO A 32 9.87 13.29 9.80
C PRO A 32 9.69 13.97 8.44
N GLN A 33 10.78 14.40 7.81
CA GLN A 33 10.75 14.83 6.41
C GLN A 33 10.20 13.70 5.52
N ILE A 34 9.27 14.06 4.65
CA ILE A 34 8.68 13.14 3.68
C ILE A 34 8.98 13.66 2.29
N ASP A 35 9.67 12.86 1.50
CA ASP A 35 10.08 13.20 0.13
C ASP A 35 9.12 12.61 -0.90
N PHE A 36 8.59 11.41 -0.62
CA PHE A 36 7.73 10.67 -1.54
C PHE A 36 6.43 10.18 -0.92
N ILE A 37 5.36 10.23 -1.70
CA ILE A 37 4.10 9.53 -1.45
C ILE A 37 3.83 8.62 -2.65
N VAL A 38 3.46 7.37 -2.41
CA VAL A 38 2.92 6.47 -3.41
C VAL A 38 1.44 6.22 -3.12
N ILE A 39 0.58 6.34 -4.11
CA ILE A 39 -0.87 6.10 -4.03
C ILE A 39 -1.20 4.89 -4.90
N SER A 40 -1.84 3.89 -4.31
CA SER A 40 -2.23 2.67 -5.03
C SER A 40 -3.45 2.88 -5.92
N HIS A 41 -4.47 3.57 -5.43
CA HIS A 41 -5.72 3.85 -6.14
C HIS A 41 -6.53 4.95 -5.46
N ASN A 42 -7.74 5.23 -5.95
CA ASN A 42 -8.49 6.41 -5.56
C ASN A 42 -9.57 6.18 -4.50
N HIS A 43 -9.75 5.00 -3.91
CA HIS A 43 -10.72 4.81 -2.84
C HIS A 43 -10.43 5.74 -1.65
N TYR A 44 -11.45 6.05 -0.85
CA TYR A 44 -11.34 7.05 0.21
C TYR A 44 -10.48 6.62 1.39
N ASP A 45 -10.23 5.35 1.58
CA ASP A 45 -9.34 4.76 2.57
C ASP A 45 -7.86 4.68 2.10
N HIS A 46 -7.58 5.04 0.83
CA HIS A 46 -6.23 5.10 0.25
C HIS A 46 -5.84 6.51 -0.20
N LEU A 47 -6.78 7.29 -0.72
CA LEU A 47 -6.55 8.65 -1.20
C LEU A 47 -7.47 9.64 -0.47
N ASP A 48 -7.00 10.16 0.66
CA ASP A 48 -7.73 11.13 1.48
C ASP A 48 -7.32 12.58 1.14
N TYR A 49 -8.30 13.37 0.66
CA TYR A 49 -8.10 14.77 0.29
C TYR A 49 -7.50 15.60 1.44
N HIS A 50 -8.01 15.45 2.66
CA HIS A 50 -7.57 16.24 3.79
C HIS A 50 -6.16 15.91 4.23
N SER A 51 -5.79 14.62 4.20
CA SER A 51 -4.43 14.16 4.49
C SER A 51 -3.43 14.70 3.47
N ILE A 52 -3.73 14.57 2.17
CA ILE A 52 -2.86 15.08 1.10
C ILE A 52 -2.68 16.59 1.24
N ARG A 53 -3.76 17.36 1.43
CA ARG A 53 -3.67 18.82 1.62
C ARG A 53 -2.78 19.23 2.78
N GLN A 54 -2.90 18.56 3.93
CA GLN A 54 -2.06 18.86 5.09
C GLN A 54 -0.60 18.43 4.91
N LEU A 55 -0.37 17.29 4.23
CA LEU A 55 0.99 16.86 3.89
C LEU A 55 1.66 17.85 2.93
N LEU A 56 0.97 18.32 1.91
CA LEU A 56 1.47 19.34 0.98
C LEU A 56 1.75 20.69 1.66
N ALA A 57 0.92 21.07 2.64
CA ALA A 57 1.16 22.29 3.41
C ALA A 57 2.42 22.19 4.30
N ARG A 58 2.73 21.01 4.83
CA ARG A 58 3.92 20.77 5.65
C ARG A 58 5.18 20.50 4.81
N PHE A 59 5.04 19.77 3.71
CA PHE A 59 6.11 19.31 2.85
C PHE A 59 5.83 19.69 1.39
N PRO A 60 6.02 20.95 1.00
CA PRO A 60 5.56 21.48 -0.28
C PRO A 60 6.27 20.92 -1.51
N ASN A 61 7.36 20.20 -1.32
CA ASN A 61 8.18 19.63 -2.40
C ASN A 61 8.02 18.09 -2.50
N ILE A 62 7.05 17.48 -1.76
CA ILE A 62 6.77 16.05 -1.90
C ILE A 62 6.50 15.70 -3.36
N VAL A 63 7.12 14.63 -3.84
CA VAL A 63 6.78 13.99 -5.11
C VAL A 63 5.73 12.91 -4.86
N ILE A 64 4.62 12.97 -5.58
CA ILE A 64 3.52 12.00 -5.44
C ILE A 64 3.48 11.11 -6.68
N MET A 65 3.70 9.81 -6.47
CA MET A 65 3.56 8.78 -7.50
C MET A 65 2.13 8.26 -7.50
N VAL A 66 1.48 8.21 -8.65
CA VAL A 66 0.08 7.79 -8.79
C VAL A 66 -0.13 6.95 -10.04
N PRO A 67 -1.13 6.05 -10.04
CA PRO A 67 -1.56 5.40 -11.26
C PRO A 67 -2.32 6.38 -12.18
N MET A 68 -2.43 6.01 -13.45
CA MET A 68 -3.11 6.77 -14.51
C MET A 68 -4.49 7.29 -14.08
N GLY A 69 -4.77 8.54 -14.43
CA GLY A 69 -6.06 9.21 -14.19
C GLY A 69 -6.16 10.01 -12.89
N LEU A 70 -5.11 10.05 -12.03
CA LEU A 70 -5.14 10.74 -10.73
C LEU A 70 -4.37 12.08 -10.71
N LYS A 71 -3.41 12.27 -11.58
CA LYS A 71 -2.54 13.47 -11.61
C LYS A 71 -3.34 14.79 -11.60
N ARG A 72 -4.35 14.90 -12.45
CA ARG A 72 -5.17 16.13 -12.55
C ARG A 72 -5.85 16.50 -11.24
N ALA A 73 -6.31 15.50 -10.47
CA ALA A 73 -6.95 15.74 -9.18
C ALA A 73 -5.95 16.25 -8.15
N LEU A 74 -4.77 15.62 -8.05
CA LEU A 74 -3.73 16.02 -7.11
C LEU A 74 -3.15 17.40 -7.40
N LEU A 75 -2.95 17.77 -8.67
CA LEU A 75 -2.57 19.12 -9.06
C LEU A 75 -3.60 20.15 -8.60
N LYS A 76 -4.91 19.86 -8.76
CA LYS A 76 -5.99 20.73 -8.23
C LYS A 76 -6.00 20.79 -6.70
N TRP A 77 -5.50 19.77 -6.02
CA TRP A 77 -5.36 19.76 -4.56
C TRP A 77 -4.11 20.52 -4.06
N GLY A 78 -3.29 21.02 -5.00
CA GLY A 78 -2.14 21.86 -4.69
C GLY A 78 -0.79 21.11 -4.71
N ALA A 79 -0.76 19.87 -5.19
CA ALA A 79 0.52 19.17 -5.43
C ALA A 79 1.30 19.87 -6.56
N LYS A 80 2.62 20.01 -6.37
CA LYS A 80 3.51 20.59 -7.38
C LYS A 80 4.15 19.52 -8.26
N HIS A 81 4.49 18.40 -7.66
CA HIS A 81 5.22 17.31 -8.30
C HIS A 81 4.38 16.03 -8.25
N VAL A 82 3.80 15.66 -9.38
CA VAL A 82 2.99 14.44 -9.53
C VAL A 82 3.47 13.68 -10.74
N VAL A 83 3.88 12.45 -10.51
CA VAL A 83 4.27 11.49 -11.55
C VAL A 83 3.15 10.47 -11.68
N GLU A 84 2.66 10.29 -12.90
CA GLU A 84 1.56 9.38 -13.22
C GLU A 84 2.09 8.28 -14.12
N LEU A 85 1.86 7.02 -13.73
CA LEU A 85 2.39 5.84 -14.41
C LEU A 85 1.26 4.85 -14.76
N ASP A 86 1.44 4.14 -15.87
CA ASP A 86 0.67 2.95 -16.23
C ASP A 86 1.33 1.69 -15.63
N TRP A 87 0.65 0.57 -15.67
CA TRP A 87 1.23 -0.71 -15.25
C TRP A 87 2.50 -1.01 -16.01
N TRP A 88 3.52 -1.42 -15.29
CA TRP A 88 4.87 -1.72 -15.75
C TRP A 88 5.71 -0.51 -16.17
N ASP A 89 5.15 0.69 -16.15
CA ASP A 89 5.97 1.90 -16.26
C ASP A 89 6.84 2.06 -15.01
N CYS A 90 7.99 2.69 -15.20
CA CYS A 90 8.90 3.04 -14.11
C CYS A 90 9.50 4.44 -14.31
N VAL A 91 9.87 5.04 -13.20
CA VAL A 91 10.58 6.32 -13.16
C VAL A 91 11.63 6.31 -12.06
N THR A 92 12.78 6.88 -12.33
CA THR A 92 13.82 7.05 -11.30
C THR A 92 13.86 8.52 -10.85
N VAL A 93 13.72 8.72 -9.54
CA VAL A 93 13.82 10.04 -8.90
C VAL A 93 14.68 9.90 -7.65
N ASP A 94 15.68 10.76 -7.51
CA ASP A 94 16.59 10.81 -6.35
C ASP A 94 17.21 9.46 -5.97
N GLY A 95 17.59 8.65 -6.98
CA GLY A 95 18.21 7.34 -6.78
C GLY A 95 17.25 6.21 -6.44
N LEU A 96 15.94 6.47 -6.41
CA LEU A 96 14.89 5.47 -6.23
C LEU A 96 14.12 5.24 -7.54
N CYS A 97 14.01 3.98 -7.95
CA CYS A 97 13.19 3.57 -9.09
C CYS A 97 11.81 3.14 -8.57
N PHE A 98 10.76 3.81 -9.04
CA PHE A 98 9.37 3.51 -8.73
C PHE A 98 8.73 2.84 -9.94
N SER A 99 8.27 1.60 -9.77
CA SER A 99 7.58 0.84 -10.81
C SER A 99 6.14 0.59 -10.40
N ALA A 100 5.18 0.98 -11.24
CA ALA A 100 3.78 0.64 -11.03
C ALA A 100 3.53 -0.81 -11.48
N THR A 101 2.94 -1.63 -10.61
CA THR A 101 2.66 -3.03 -10.90
C THR A 101 1.17 -3.30 -11.03
N PRO A 102 0.74 -4.25 -11.87
CA PRO A 102 -0.65 -4.65 -11.93
C PRO A 102 -1.19 -5.10 -10.58
N ALA A 103 -2.45 -4.77 -10.34
CA ALA A 103 -3.25 -5.29 -9.27
C ALA A 103 -4.64 -5.65 -9.81
N ARG A 104 -5.37 -6.52 -9.12
CA ARG A 104 -6.72 -6.86 -9.51
C ARG A 104 -7.71 -6.27 -8.52
N HIS A 105 -8.14 -5.06 -8.84
CA HIS A 105 -8.99 -4.23 -8.00
C HIS A 105 -9.89 -3.35 -8.88
N TRP A 106 -10.29 -2.19 -8.40
CA TRP A 106 -11.11 -1.22 -9.10
C TRP A 106 -10.89 0.19 -8.54
N SER A 107 -11.47 1.18 -9.17
CA SER A 107 -11.40 2.56 -8.70
C SER A 107 -12.76 3.24 -8.73
N ASN A 108 -13.06 4.03 -7.69
CA ASN A 108 -14.30 4.83 -7.63
C ASN A 108 -14.23 5.91 -6.53
N ARG A 109 -14.75 7.09 -6.82
CA ARG A 109 -15.00 8.16 -5.84
C ARG A 109 -16.36 8.84 -6.02
N SER A 110 -17.11 8.51 -7.08
CA SER A 110 -18.43 9.09 -7.34
C SER A 110 -19.22 8.19 -8.26
N LEU A 111 -20.52 8.43 -8.37
CA LEU A 111 -21.42 7.66 -9.23
C LEU A 111 -21.01 7.64 -10.71
N PHE A 112 -20.17 8.60 -11.16
CA PHE A 112 -19.83 8.79 -12.57
C PHE A 112 -18.36 8.47 -12.91
N ASN A 113 -17.55 8.02 -11.95
CA ASN A 113 -16.12 7.81 -12.18
C ASN A 113 -15.63 6.40 -11.84
N VAL A 114 -16.50 5.40 -11.88
CA VAL A 114 -16.12 3.99 -11.74
C VAL A 114 -15.09 3.64 -12.81
N ASN A 115 -13.92 3.12 -12.39
CA ASN A 115 -12.80 2.71 -13.26
C ASN A 115 -12.31 3.80 -14.23
N LYS A 116 -12.44 5.09 -13.87
CA LYS A 116 -11.89 6.22 -14.65
C LYS A 116 -10.43 6.55 -14.32
N SER A 117 -9.90 5.98 -13.27
CA SER A 117 -8.46 5.94 -12.95
C SER A 117 -8.00 4.50 -12.80
N LEU A 118 -6.74 4.27 -13.01
CA LEU A 118 -6.10 2.98 -12.78
C LEU A 118 -5.88 2.74 -11.29
N TRP A 119 -5.48 1.53 -10.93
CA TRP A 119 -5.02 1.07 -9.62
C TRP A 119 -3.76 0.24 -9.80
N CYS A 120 -2.86 0.22 -8.83
CA CYS A 120 -1.58 -0.48 -8.93
C CYS A 120 -0.99 -0.82 -7.56
N GLY A 121 -0.06 -1.78 -7.54
CA GLY A 121 0.96 -1.85 -6.52
C GLY A 121 2.18 -1.04 -6.92
N TRP A 122 3.14 -0.88 -5.99
CA TRP A 122 4.38 -0.14 -6.22
C TRP A 122 5.58 -0.98 -5.81
N VAL A 123 6.49 -1.22 -6.75
CA VAL A 123 7.84 -1.69 -6.42
C VAL A 123 8.76 -0.49 -6.39
N VAL A 124 9.44 -0.30 -5.26
CA VAL A 124 10.43 0.76 -5.08
C VAL A 124 11.79 0.12 -4.87
N GLN A 125 12.72 0.43 -5.79
CA GLN A 125 14.08 -0.10 -5.75
C GLN A 125 15.08 1.01 -5.50
N SER A 126 16.02 0.77 -4.58
CA SER A 126 17.14 1.67 -4.35
C SER A 126 18.32 1.28 -5.23
N ASN A 127 18.82 2.24 -6.02
CA ASN A 127 20.04 2.11 -6.81
C ASN A 127 21.29 2.50 -6.01
N ILE A 128 21.13 2.88 -4.74
CA ILE A 128 22.24 3.24 -3.86
C ILE A 128 22.91 1.95 -3.41
N ASP A 129 24.18 1.80 -3.77
CA ASP A 129 24.96 0.60 -3.42
C ASP A 129 25.38 0.65 -1.94
N ASN A 130 24.44 0.33 -1.08
CA ASN A 130 24.67 0.16 0.35
C ASN A 130 24.13 -1.21 0.77
N GLN A 131 25.02 -2.15 1.05
CA GLN A 131 24.67 -3.54 1.39
C GLN A 131 23.76 -3.69 2.61
N LYS A 132 23.70 -2.67 3.48
CA LYS A 132 22.86 -2.70 4.70
C LYS A 132 21.43 -2.17 4.49
N GLN A 133 21.09 -1.62 3.31
CA GLN A 133 19.77 -1.06 3.05
C GLN A 133 18.89 -2.02 2.25
N LEU A 134 17.58 -1.97 2.51
CA LEU A 134 16.59 -2.63 1.67
C LEU A 134 16.73 -2.13 0.23
N LYS A 135 16.89 -3.05 -0.72
CA LYS A 135 17.00 -2.71 -2.15
C LYS A 135 15.66 -2.68 -2.84
N THR A 136 14.74 -3.57 -2.45
CA THR A 136 13.44 -3.72 -3.11
C THR A 136 12.31 -3.77 -2.06
N LEU A 137 11.47 -2.73 -2.08
CA LEU A 137 10.21 -2.68 -1.33
C LEU A 137 9.05 -2.88 -2.30
N TYR A 138 8.13 -3.78 -1.97
CA TYR A 138 6.86 -3.92 -2.68
C TYR A 138 5.68 -3.51 -1.80
N PHE A 139 5.01 -2.42 -2.14
CA PHE A 139 3.72 -2.03 -1.58
C PHE A 139 2.61 -2.53 -2.51
N MET A 140 1.85 -3.51 -2.05
CA MET A 140 0.88 -4.20 -2.89
C MET A 140 -0.37 -3.36 -3.19
N GLY A 141 -0.75 -2.43 -2.30
CA GLY A 141 -2.05 -1.77 -2.37
C GLY A 141 -3.18 -2.78 -2.15
N ASP A 142 -4.35 -2.52 -2.72
CA ASP A 142 -5.48 -3.44 -2.69
C ASP A 142 -5.53 -4.30 -3.95
N THR A 143 -5.75 -5.59 -3.74
CA THR A 143 -5.87 -6.57 -4.82
C THR A 143 -6.60 -7.81 -4.37
N CYS A 144 -7.27 -8.50 -5.28
CA CYS A 144 -7.61 -9.90 -5.06
C CYS A 144 -6.46 -10.81 -5.48
N TYR A 145 -6.51 -12.08 -5.05
CA TYR A 145 -5.57 -13.08 -5.54
C TYR A 145 -5.81 -13.36 -7.03
N SER A 146 -4.76 -13.27 -7.81
CA SER A 146 -4.78 -13.61 -9.22
C SER A 146 -3.43 -14.16 -9.70
N PRO A 147 -3.42 -15.08 -10.68
CA PRO A 147 -2.18 -15.65 -11.21
C PRO A 147 -1.23 -14.62 -11.83
N GLU A 148 -1.75 -13.49 -12.29
CA GLU A 148 -0.98 -12.39 -12.88
C GLU A 148 -0.01 -11.75 -11.89
N LEU A 149 -0.29 -11.83 -10.58
CA LEU A 149 0.61 -11.34 -9.53
C LEU A 149 1.97 -12.08 -9.52
N LYS A 150 2.03 -13.30 -10.08
CA LYS A 150 3.28 -14.06 -10.23
C LYS A 150 4.25 -13.41 -11.23
N GLU A 151 3.75 -12.60 -12.16
CA GLU A 151 4.63 -11.85 -13.08
C GLU A 151 5.47 -10.80 -12.32
N ILE A 152 4.98 -10.33 -11.16
CA ILE A 152 5.75 -9.42 -10.31
C ILE A 152 7.01 -10.12 -9.79
N ALA A 153 6.87 -11.38 -9.29
CA ALA A 153 8.02 -12.17 -8.84
C ALA A 153 9.03 -12.45 -9.96
N LYS A 154 8.57 -12.65 -11.19
CA LYS A 154 9.46 -12.86 -12.35
C LYS A 154 10.25 -11.60 -12.70
N ARG A 155 9.62 -10.43 -12.62
CA ARG A 155 10.27 -9.15 -12.92
C ARG A 155 11.12 -8.62 -11.77
N PHE A 156 10.73 -8.93 -10.54
CA PHE A 156 11.41 -8.55 -9.30
C PHE A 156 11.70 -9.80 -8.47
N PRO A 157 12.72 -10.57 -8.84
CA PRO A 157 12.97 -11.91 -8.28
C PRO A 157 13.44 -11.90 -6.82
N SER A 158 13.79 -10.73 -6.28
CA SER A 158 14.17 -10.56 -4.88
C SER A 158 13.43 -9.35 -4.30
N ILE A 159 12.44 -9.60 -3.46
CA ILE A 159 11.70 -8.58 -2.73
C ILE A 159 12.15 -8.64 -1.27
N ASP A 160 12.89 -7.62 -0.81
CA ASP A 160 13.39 -7.58 0.57
C ASP A 160 12.25 -7.38 1.56
N LEU A 161 11.28 -6.51 1.23
CA LEU A 161 10.11 -6.23 2.05
C LEU A 161 8.86 -6.09 1.20
N ALA A 162 7.81 -6.87 1.52
CA ALA A 162 6.48 -6.70 0.96
C ALA A 162 5.49 -6.17 2.00
N LEU A 163 4.67 -5.20 1.62
CA LEU A 163 3.52 -4.72 2.37
C LEU A 163 2.28 -5.37 1.78
N ILE A 164 1.73 -6.39 2.45
CA ILE A 164 0.68 -7.27 1.92
C ILE A 164 -0.64 -7.02 2.67
N PRO A 165 -1.75 -6.69 1.97
CA PRO A 165 -3.04 -6.49 2.60
C PRO A 165 -3.60 -7.82 3.15
N ILE A 166 -4.31 -7.76 4.28
CA ILE A 166 -4.94 -8.93 4.92
C ILE A 166 -6.39 -8.72 5.33
N GLY A 167 -6.95 -7.52 5.18
CA GLY A 167 -8.29 -7.15 5.61
C GLY A 167 -9.24 -6.88 4.45
N ALA A 168 -10.48 -6.58 4.80
CA ALA A 168 -11.60 -6.31 3.89
C ALA A 168 -11.97 -7.51 2.99
N TYR A 169 -11.97 -8.74 3.56
CA TYR A 169 -12.17 -9.96 2.78
C TYR A 169 -13.54 -10.63 2.97
N ALA A 170 -14.36 -10.22 3.92
CA ALA A 170 -15.67 -10.81 4.16
C ALA A 170 -16.83 -9.90 3.70
N PRO A 171 -17.94 -10.48 3.18
CA PRO A 171 -18.14 -11.91 2.94
C PRO A 171 -17.37 -12.38 1.67
N ARG A 172 -16.77 -13.57 1.72
CA ARG A 172 -15.90 -14.07 0.64
C ARG A 172 -16.57 -14.14 -0.73
N TRP A 173 -17.85 -14.49 -0.79
CA TRP A 173 -18.58 -14.61 -2.07
C TRP A 173 -18.60 -13.28 -2.87
N TYR A 174 -18.51 -12.15 -2.19
CA TYR A 174 -18.46 -10.81 -2.78
C TYR A 174 -17.02 -10.27 -2.84
N MET A 175 -16.31 -10.28 -1.70
CA MET A 175 -15.02 -9.61 -1.55
C MET A 175 -13.83 -10.33 -2.23
N GLN A 176 -13.98 -11.63 -2.54
CA GLN A 176 -12.90 -12.41 -3.17
C GLN A 176 -12.44 -11.90 -4.55
N SER A 177 -13.26 -11.12 -5.23
CA SER A 177 -12.93 -10.50 -6.52
C SER A 177 -12.16 -9.18 -6.39
N GLN A 178 -11.99 -8.68 -5.15
CA GLN A 178 -11.43 -7.36 -4.87
C GLN A 178 -10.31 -7.38 -3.82
N HIS A 179 -10.37 -8.30 -2.85
CA HIS A 179 -9.44 -8.39 -1.74
C HIS A 179 -8.98 -9.82 -1.48
N ILE A 180 -7.72 -9.97 -1.07
CA ILE A 180 -7.17 -11.24 -0.58
C ILE A 180 -7.56 -11.48 0.88
N ALA A 181 -7.70 -12.76 1.25
CA ALA A 181 -7.84 -13.16 2.63
C ALA A 181 -6.47 -13.51 3.24
N PRO A 182 -6.32 -13.57 4.58
CA PRO A 182 -5.04 -13.87 5.23
C PRO A 182 -4.33 -15.13 4.72
N LYS A 183 -5.08 -16.19 4.40
CA LYS A 183 -4.51 -17.42 3.80
C LYS A 183 -3.88 -17.16 2.42
N GLN A 184 -4.53 -16.33 1.60
CA GLN A 184 -4.01 -15.96 0.28
C GLN A 184 -2.82 -14.99 0.39
N ALA A 185 -2.80 -14.14 1.42
CA ALA A 185 -1.65 -13.28 1.70
C ALA A 185 -0.39 -14.11 2.02
N VAL A 186 -0.54 -15.19 2.80
CA VAL A 186 0.56 -16.14 3.06
C VAL A 186 0.99 -16.85 1.78
N GLN A 187 0.05 -17.27 0.93
CA GLN A 187 0.36 -17.87 -0.36
C GLN A 187 1.14 -16.89 -1.26
N LEU A 188 0.73 -15.63 -1.31
CA LEU A 188 1.45 -14.60 -2.09
C LEU A 188 2.83 -14.29 -1.54
N TYR A 189 3.02 -14.32 -0.22
CA TYR A 189 4.35 -14.20 0.39
C TYR A 189 5.31 -15.24 -0.19
N ASP A 190 4.88 -16.51 -0.28
CA ASP A 190 5.69 -17.58 -0.84
C ASP A 190 5.88 -17.41 -2.37
N GLU A 191 4.82 -17.10 -3.10
CA GLU A 191 4.85 -16.96 -4.56
C GLU A 191 5.65 -15.75 -5.06
N LEU A 192 5.71 -14.68 -4.24
CA LEU A 192 6.52 -13.48 -4.53
C LEU A 192 7.98 -13.63 -4.07
N ASN A 193 8.33 -14.74 -3.42
CA ASN A 193 9.67 -14.98 -2.87
C ASN A 193 10.16 -13.81 -2.00
N CYS A 194 9.28 -13.35 -1.08
CA CYS A 194 9.61 -12.25 -0.19
C CYS A 194 10.52 -12.70 0.94
N HIS A 195 11.57 -11.94 1.24
CA HIS A 195 12.40 -12.18 2.43
C HIS A 195 11.63 -11.84 3.70
N CYS A 196 10.87 -10.75 3.67
CA CYS A 196 10.07 -10.28 4.79
C CYS A 196 8.75 -9.69 4.29
N ALA A 197 7.69 -9.80 5.07
CA ALA A 197 6.45 -9.07 4.81
C ALA A 197 5.89 -8.43 6.08
N ILE A 198 5.17 -7.32 5.89
CA ILE A 198 4.35 -6.66 6.91
C ILE A 198 2.90 -6.68 6.46
N ALA A 199 2.03 -7.09 7.36
CA ALA A 199 0.58 -7.08 7.13
C ALA A 199 0.04 -5.66 7.18
N ILE A 200 -0.67 -5.26 6.14
CA ILE A 200 -1.32 -3.96 6.02
C ILE A 200 -2.83 -4.12 5.78
N HIS A 201 -3.56 -3.01 5.69
CA HIS A 201 -4.99 -2.93 5.36
C HIS A 201 -5.88 -3.68 6.36
N TRP A 202 -5.61 -3.54 7.67
CA TRP A 202 -6.39 -4.13 8.76
C TRP A 202 -6.39 -3.24 10.01
N GLY A 203 -7.36 -3.41 10.89
CA GLY A 203 -7.36 -2.80 12.22
C GLY A 203 -7.69 -1.30 12.29
N ALA A 204 -7.79 -0.58 11.16
CA ALA A 204 -8.00 0.85 11.15
C ALA A 204 -9.47 1.25 10.90
N PHE A 205 -10.09 0.69 9.88
CA PHE A 205 -11.47 0.96 9.48
C PHE A 205 -12.25 -0.35 9.37
N GLU A 206 -13.55 -0.30 9.68
CA GLU A 206 -14.48 -1.39 9.36
C GLU A 206 -14.99 -1.15 7.93
N LEU A 207 -14.41 -1.86 6.97
CA LEU A 207 -14.71 -1.73 5.53
C LEU A 207 -15.49 -2.94 4.99
N ALA A 208 -15.54 -4.03 5.77
CA ALA A 208 -16.17 -5.29 5.40
C ALA A 208 -16.76 -5.97 6.66
N ASP A 209 -17.27 -7.19 6.52
CA ASP A 209 -18.05 -7.83 7.59
C ASP A 209 -17.18 -8.55 8.65
N GLU A 210 -15.88 -8.76 8.39
CA GLU A 210 -15.01 -9.39 9.39
C GLU A 210 -14.71 -8.46 10.56
N PRO A 211 -14.57 -8.99 11.80
CA PRO A 211 -14.07 -8.25 12.96
C PRO A 211 -12.68 -7.67 12.70
N LEU A 212 -12.38 -6.47 13.25
CA LEU A 212 -11.13 -5.75 12.99
C LEU A 212 -9.86 -6.51 13.36
N ASP A 213 -9.92 -7.43 14.32
CA ASP A 213 -8.78 -8.21 14.80
C ASP A 213 -8.69 -9.61 14.17
N GLU A 214 -9.75 -10.07 13.51
CA GLU A 214 -9.79 -11.41 12.87
C GLU A 214 -8.69 -11.58 11.82
N PRO A 215 -8.41 -10.59 10.92
CA PRO A 215 -7.33 -10.74 9.93
C PRO A 215 -5.98 -11.06 10.57
N ALA A 216 -5.66 -10.43 11.71
CA ALA A 216 -4.42 -10.67 12.43
C ALA A 216 -4.37 -12.04 13.08
N GLN A 217 -5.49 -12.52 13.67
CA GLN A 217 -5.60 -13.85 14.25
C GLN A 217 -5.41 -14.93 13.18
N LEU A 218 -6.08 -14.78 12.03
CA LEU A 218 -5.97 -15.73 10.93
C LEU A 218 -4.57 -15.72 10.30
N LEU A 219 -3.95 -14.55 10.12
CA LEU A 219 -2.58 -14.51 9.64
C LEU A 219 -1.63 -15.26 10.58
N ASN A 220 -1.74 -15.06 11.88
CA ASN A 220 -0.93 -15.80 12.86
C ASN A 220 -1.14 -17.31 12.79
N ALA A 221 -2.36 -17.76 12.51
CA ALA A 221 -2.66 -19.18 12.36
C ALA A 221 -2.06 -19.79 11.08
N TYR A 222 -1.94 -18.99 10.00
CA TYR A 222 -1.52 -19.50 8.69
C TYR A 222 -0.05 -19.28 8.37
N LYS A 223 0.59 -18.25 8.93
CA LYS A 223 1.95 -17.83 8.51
C LYS A 223 3.05 -18.82 8.88
N GLY A 224 2.86 -19.68 9.90
CA GLY A 224 3.91 -20.57 10.37
C GLY A 224 5.17 -19.80 10.76
N ASN A 225 6.34 -20.30 10.32
CA ASN A 225 7.65 -19.69 10.61
C ASN A 225 8.08 -18.60 9.62
N ARG A 226 7.20 -18.15 8.72
CA ARG A 226 7.51 -17.09 7.74
C ARG A 226 7.79 -15.77 8.41
N SER A 227 8.73 -14.99 7.87
CA SER A 227 9.02 -13.62 8.30
C SER A 227 7.90 -12.67 7.85
N PHE A 228 6.66 -12.98 8.27
CA PHE A 228 5.46 -12.19 8.00
C PHE A 228 4.97 -11.56 9.30
N HIS A 229 5.16 -10.24 9.41
CA HIS A 229 4.98 -9.52 10.66
C HIS A 229 3.62 -8.83 10.76
N LEU A 230 3.01 -8.94 11.94
CA LEU A 230 1.88 -8.14 12.37
C LEU A 230 2.40 -7.01 13.25
N ILE A 231 2.35 -5.78 12.76
CA ILE A 231 2.78 -4.62 13.52
C ILE A 231 1.53 -3.89 14.03
N LYS A 232 1.44 -3.69 15.32
CA LYS A 232 0.36 -2.85 15.89
C LYS A 232 0.50 -1.43 15.37
N ILE A 233 -0.62 -0.73 15.18
CA ILE A 233 -0.61 0.69 14.82
C ILE A 233 0.20 1.47 15.85
N GLY A 234 1.25 2.14 15.40
CA GLY A 234 2.24 2.81 16.26
C GLY A 234 3.48 1.99 16.58
N GLY A 235 3.49 0.72 16.25
CA GLY A 235 4.68 -0.11 16.34
C GLY A 235 5.67 0.13 15.22
N SER A 236 6.88 -0.36 15.40
CA SER A 236 7.93 -0.37 14.39
C SER A 236 8.61 -1.74 14.35
N GLN A 237 9.12 -2.10 13.19
CA GLN A 237 9.88 -3.32 12.97
C GLN A 237 11.17 -2.98 12.24
N ALA A 238 12.31 -3.31 12.84
CA ALA A 238 13.58 -3.29 12.14
C ALA A 238 13.62 -4.47 11.14
N ILE A 239 13.89 -4.18 9.89
CA ILE A 239 14.08 -5.18 8.85
C ILE A 239 15.56 -5.22 8.52
N ASN A 240 16.23 -6.31 8.89
CA ASN A 240 17.60 -6.56 8.50
C ASN A 240 17.59 -7.41 7.23
N ARG A 241 18.38 -7.04 6.23
CA ARG A 241 18.65 -7.91 5.11
C ARG A 241 19.40 -9.13 5.64
N ILE A 242 18.88 -10.32 5.37
CA ILE A 242 19.65 -11.55 5.55
C ILE A 242 20.56 -11.58 4.34
N ASP A 243 21.86 -11.29 4.55
CA ASP A 243 22.86 -11.55 3.53
C ASP A 243 22.74 -13.05 3.20
N SER A 244 22.35 -13.35 1.96
CA SER A 244 22.51 -14.70 1.44
C SER A 244 24.01 -14.94 1.42
N GLU A 245 24.50 -15.74 2.39
CA GLU A 245 25.83 -16.30 2.29
C GLU A 245 25.90 -16.98 0.93
N VAL A 246 26.71 -16.44 0.06
CA VAL A 246 27.08 -17.06 -1.22
C VAL A 246 28.06 -18.16 -0.80
N GLU A 247 27.57 -19.41 -0.75
CA GLU A 247 28.45 -20.56 -0.82
C GLU A 247 28.95 -20.79 -2.29
#